data_c1e8631ccaa619768dde19a1c584c282
#
_entry.id   c1e8631ccaa619768dde19a1c584c282
#
_cell.length_a   1.000
_cell.length_b   1.000
_cell.length_c   1.000
_cell.angle_alpha   90.00
_cell.angle_beta   90.00
_cell.angle_gamma   90.00
#
_symmetry.space_group_name_H-M   'P 1'
#
loop_
_entity.id
_entity.type
_entity.pdbx_description
1 polymer ?
#
loop_
_entity_poly.entity_id
_entity_poly.type
_entity_poly.pdbx_seq_one_letter_code
_entity_poly.pdbx_strand_id
1 'polypeptide(L)'
;MLIEIKELRKTFENGTKALQGVNLSVNEGEFVVILGASGSGKTTLLRSINGLVEFEQGEIKFCNNIISSSTLPTLRKQTGMDFQDFNLVSNLSSLNNVLTGLLDSSNTIMSMLYLFTKEQKKQALSCLEMVGLLDKAYSRVDKLSGGQQQRVGIARAIIKNPTLLLADEPVASLDPKISDSIMNLLWNIRSQIGLTVICNLHQVDLALKYSDRIIGLSGGRVVLDAKTKDVDEEYIRKIYDGHSNGLFFNTN
;
A
#
# COMPACT_ATOMS: atom_id res chain seq x y z
N MET A 1 -5.37 -14.75 9.95
CA MET A 1 -5.99 -13.65 9.16
C MET A 1 -5.47 -12.34 9.71
N LEU A 2 -4.91 -11.49 8.87
CA LEU A 2 -4.33 -10.20 9.28
C LEU A 2 -5.37 -9.06 9.20
N ILE A 3 -6.07 -8.97 8.07
CA ILE A 3 -7.14 -7.99 7.83
C ILE A 3 -8.46 -8.72 7.57
N GLU A 4 -9.54 -8.25 8.17
CA GLU A 4 -10.91 -8.62 7.86
C GLU A 4 -11.74 -7.35 7.70
N ILE A 5 -12.46 -7.22 6.60
CA ILE A 5 -13.34 -6.10 6.26
C ILE A 5 -14.75 -6.65 6.03
N LYS A 6 -15.75 -6.05 6.68
CA LYS A 6 -17.16 -6.44 6.54
C LYS A 6 -18.02 -5.23 6.22
N GLU A 7 -18.80 -5.33 5.15
CA GLU A 7 -19.83 -4.37 4.72
C GLU A 7 -19.33 -2.91 4.73
N LEU A 8 -18.07 -2.67 4.34
CA LEU A 8 -17.48 -1.35 4.38
C LEU A 8 -18.13 -0.41 3.36
N ARG A 9 -18.63 0.74 3.84
CA ARG A 9 -19.31 1.76 3.01
C ARG A 9 -18.71 3.13 3.26
N LYS A 10 -18.47 3.85 2.16
CA LYS A 10 -18.00 5.24 2.18
C LYS A 10 -18.68 6.05 1.08
N THR A 11 -19.35 7.13 1.50
CA THR A 11 -19.87 8.17 0.62
C THR A 11 -19.18 9.48 0.97
N PHE A 12 -18.64 10.19 0.00
CA PHE A 12 -18.07 11.51 0.22
C PHE A 12 -19.16 12.59 0.21
N GLU A 13 -18.88 13.77 0.76
CA GLU A 13 -19.83 14.91 0.87
C GLU A 13 -20.43 15.33 -0.48
N ASN A 14 -19.68 15.16 -1.58
CA ASN A 14 -20.16 15.41 -2.94
C ASN A 14 -21.10 14.32 -3.47
N GLY A 15 -21.54 13.37 -2.67
CA GLY A 15 -22.43 12.27 -3.03
C GLY A 15 -21.74 11.07 -3.70
N THR A 16 -20.43 11.09 -3.90
CA THR A 16 -19.69 9.98 -4.53
C THR A 16 -19.65 8.77 -3.59
N LYS A 17 -20.29 7.67 -4.00
CA LYS A 17 -20.26 6.37 -3.28
C LYS A 17 -18.98 5.62 -3.62
N ALA A 18 -17.92 5.84 -2.84
CA ALA A 18 -16.61 5.27 -3.11
C ALA A 18 -16.49 3.79 -2.70
N LEU A 19 -17.17 3.37 -1.62
CA LEU A 19 -17.25 1.98 -1.18
C LEU A 19 -18.71 1.61 -0.90
N GLN A 20 -19.15 0.43 -1.39
CA GLN A 20 -20.56 0.04 -1.39
C GLN A 20 -20.77 -1.37 -0.85
N GLY A 21 -20.32 -1.63 0.41
CA GLY A 21 -20.44 -2.93 1.06
C GLY A 21 -19.29 -3.85 0.68
N VAL A 22 -18.06 -3.35 0.81
CA VAL A 22 -16.85 -4.14 0.55
C VAL A 22 -16.66 -5.18 1.65
N ASN A 23 -16.54 -6.44 1.24
CA ASN A 23 -16.16 -7.57 2.07
C ASN A 23 -14.82 -8.10 1.56
N LEU A 24 -13.83 -8.25 2.45
CA LEU A 24 -12.48 -8.66 2.10
C LEU A 24 -11.76 -9.24 3.31
N SER A 25 -10.97 -10.29 3.10
CA SER A 25 -10.03 -10.78 4.11
C SER A 25 -8.64 -10.95 3.50
N VAL A 26 -7.58 -10.70 4.29
CA VAL A 26 -6.18 -10.90 3.87
C VAL A 26 -5.45 -11.67 4.95
N ASN A 27 -4.71 -12.71 4.56
CA ASN A 27 -3.90 -13.50 5.47
C ASN A 27 -2.50 -12.90 5.64
N GLU A 28 -1.83 -13.29 6.73
CA GLU A 28 -0.43 -12.92 6.94
C GLU A 28 0.46 -13.48 5.83
N GLY A 29 1.41 -12.65 5.37
CA GLY A 29 2.36 -13.00 4.33
C GLY A 29 1.79 -13.04 2.91
N GLU A 30 0.49 -12.75 2.69
CA GLU A 30 -0.08 -12.63 1.33
C GLU A 30 0.40 -11.35 0.63
N PHE A 31 0.64 -11.46 -0.68
CA PHE A 31 0.75 -10.32 -1.58
C PHE A 31 -0.55 -10.20 -2.38
N VAL A 32 -1.41 -9.29 -1.96
CA VAL A 32 -2.71 -9.05 -2.57
C VAL A 32 -2.63 -7.83 -3.48
N VAL A 33 -3.06 -7.97 -4.73
CA VAL A 33 -3.21 -6.85 -5.65
C VAL A 33 -4.69 -6.51 -5.83
N ILE A 34 -5.01 -5.21 -5.71
CA ILE A 34 -6.35 -4.70 -6.01
C ILE A 34 -6.31 -4.04 -7.38
N LEU A 35 -7.06 -4.59 -8.32
CA LEU A 35 -7.25 -4.08 -9.67
C LEU A 35 -8.60 -3.36 -9.81
N GLY A 36 -8.69 -2.42 -10.72
CA GLY A 36 -9.91 -1.72 -11.06
C GLY A 36 -9.65 -0.40 -11.78
N ALA A 37 -10.65 0.13 -12.46
CA ALA A 37 -10.57 1.40 -13.17
C ALA A 37 -10.29 2.58 -12.21
N SER A 38 -9.88 3.73 -12.75
CA SER A 38 -9.81 4.97 -11.97
C SER A 38 -11.20 5.28 -11.38
N GLY A 39 -11.24 5.70 -10.12
CA GLY A 39 -12.49 5.96 -9.40
C GLY A 39 -13.23 4.71 -8.89
N SER A 40 -12.69 3.49 -9.04
CA SER A 40 -13.36 2.28 -8.53
C SER A 40 -13.37 2.15 -7.00
N GLY A 41 -12.61 2.99 -6.27
CA GLY A 41 -12.56 3.02 -4.80
C GLY A 41 -11.28 2.42 -4.18
N LYS A 42 -10.29 1.99 -4.97
CA LYS A 42 -9.04 1.35 -4.49
C LYS A 42 -8.28 2.17 -3.45
N THR A 43 -7.95 3.41 -3.79
CA THR A 43 -7.26 4.34 -2.88
C THR A 43 -8.08 4.62 -1.61
N THR A 44 -9.41 4.76 -1.76
CA THR A 44 -10.32 4.93 -0.61
C THR A 44 -10.27 3.72 0.30
N LEU A 45 -10.28 2.50 -0.25
CA LEU A 45 -10.18 1.26 0.52
C LEU A 45 -8.86 1.17 1.30
N LEU A 46 -7.70 1.39 0.65
CA LEU A 46 -6.40 1.40 1.32
C LEU A 46 -6.34 2.45 2.43
N ARG A 47 -6.81 3.65 2.15
CA ARG A 47 -6.82 4.76 3.13
C ARG A 47 -7.78 4.51 4.28
N SER A 48 -8.89 3.80 4.06
CA SER A 48 -9.80 3.37 5.15
C SER A 48 -9.13 2.33 6.05
N ILE A 49 -8.40 1.37 5.50
CA ILE A 49 -7.64 0.38 6.29
C ILE A 49 -6.64 1.08 7.22
N ASN A 50 -5.95 2.12 6.74
CA ASN A 50 -4.96 2.88 7.54
C ASN A 50 -5.60 4.00 8.39
N GLY A 51 -6.94 4.12 8.38
CA GLY A 51 -7.68 5.15 9.11
C GLY A 51 -7.39 6.58 8.66
N LEU A 52 -6.97 6.77 7.41
CA LEU A 52 -6.80 8.08 6.78
C LEU A 52 -8.10 8.59 6.15
N VAL A 53 -9.03 7.69 5.89
CA VAL A 53 -10.40 8.00 5.44
C VAL A 53 -11.37 7.31 6.39
N GLU A 54 -12.27 8.08 6.98
CA GLU A 54 -13.36 7.56 7.81
C GLU A 54 -14.45 6.95 6.92
N PHE A 55 -15.07 5.88 7.40
CA PHE A 55 -16.20 5.21 6.75
C PHE A 55 -17.46 5.32 7.59
N GLU A 56 -18.64 5.25 6.95
CA GLU A 56 -19.92 5.44 7.65
C GLU A 56 -20.50 4.13 8.20
N GLN A 57 -20.21 3.01 7.52
CA GLN A 57 -20.77 1.71 7.88
C GLN A 57 -19.74 0.60 7.63
N GLY A 58 -19.91 -0.50 8.33
CA GLY A 58 -19.05 -1.67 8.25
C GLY A 58 -18.02 -1.74 9.37
N GLU A 59 -17.13 -2.69 9.25
CA GLU A 59 -16.11 -2.99 10.25
C GLU A 59 -14.80 -3.37 9.56
N ILE A 60 -13.69 -2.90 10.12
CA ILE A 60 -12.34 -3.36 9.74
C ILE A 60 -11.68 -3.92 10.99
N LYS A 61 -11.15 -5.15 10.90
CA LYS A 61 -10.31 -5.76 11.94
C LYS A 61 -8.88 -5.92 11.45
N PHE A 62 -7.95 -5.64 12.34
CA PHE A 62 -6.52 -5.94 12.19
C PHE A 62 -6.09 -6.88 13.31
N CYS A 63 -5.54 -8.06 12.98
CA CYS A 63 -5.21 -9.10 13.97
C CYS A 63 -6.36 -9.36 14.96
N ASN A 64 -7.58 -9.55 14.45
CA ASN A 64 -8.85 -9.72 15.20
C ASN A 64 -9.28 -8.53 16.06
N ASN A 65 -8.56 -7.42 16.10
CA ASN A 65 -8.96 -6.21 16.82
C ASN A 65 -9.68 -5.25 15.88
N ILE A 66 -10.86 -4.76 16.29
CA ILE A 66 -11.62 -3.75 15.54
C ILE A 66 -10.82 -2.46 15.48
N ILE A 67 -10.70 -1.88 14.28
CA ILE A 67 -10.08 -0.57 14.08
C ILE A 67 -11.05 0.51 14.56
N SER A 68 -10.59 1.28 15.54
CA SER A 68 -11.29 2.40 16.16
C SER A 68 -10.28 3.51 16.48
N SER A 69 -10.74 4.67 16.91
CA SER A 69 -9.86 5.76 17.34
C SER A 69 -8.84 5.34 18.41
N SER A 70 -9.20 4.39 19.27
CA SER A 70 -8.32 3.88 20.34
C SER A 70 -7.30 2.85 19.85
N THR A 71 -7.61 2.03 18.84
CA THR A 71 -6.74 0.98 18.32
C THR A 71 -5.93 1.42 17.09
N LEU A 72 -6.34 2.50 16.43
CA LEU A 72 -5.68 3.06 15.25
C LEU A 72 -4.19 3.40 15.44
N PRO A 73 -3.73 3.96 16.57
CA PRO A 73 -2.31 4.19 16.80
C PRO A 73 -1.48 2.90 16.78
N THR A 74 -2.03 1.80 17.31
CA THR A 74 -1.38 0.48 17.31
C THR A 74 -1.30 -0.09 15.89
N LEU A 75 -2.39 0.01 15.11
CA LEU A 75 -2.39 -0.37 13.70
C LEU A 75 -1.30 0.39 12.92
N ARG A 76 -1.24 1.71 13.05
CA ARG A 76 -0.28 2.56 12.30
C ARG A 76 1.18 2.25 12.63
N LYS A 77 1.47 1.78 13.84
CA LYS A 77 2.82 1.30 14.19
C LYS A 77 3.20 0.02 13.45
N GLN A 78 2.22 -0.83 13.12
CA GLN A 78 2.40 -2.11 12.45
C GLN A 78 2.13 -2.05 10.94
N THR A 79 1.78 -0.87 10.43
CA THR A 79 1.46 -0.66 9.01
C THR A 79 2.42 0.35 8.40
N GLY A 80 3.06 -0.02 7.30
CA GLY A 80 3.72 0.91 6.39
C GLY A 80 2.75 1.39 5.32
N MET A 81 2.88 2.65 4.90
CA MET A 81 2.12 3.19 3.77
C MET A 81 3.07 3.80 2.75
N ASP A 82 2.98 3.30 1.53
CA ASP A 82 3.63 3.86 0.35
C ASP A 82 2.57 4.59 -0.48
N PHE A 83 2.79 5.88 -0.72
CA PHE A 83 1.83 6.78 -1.34
C PHE A 83 2.16 7.01 -2.82
N GLN A 84 1.14 7.20 -3.64
CA GLN A 84 1.24 7.42 -5.08
C GLN A 84 2.21 8.56 -5.47
N ASP A 85 2.19 9.69 -4.74
CA ASP A 85 3.05 10.86 -4.98
C ASP A 85 4.36 10.82 -4.17
N PHE A 86 4.80 9.63 -3.74
CA PHE A 86 5.95 9.39 -2.86
C PHE A 86 5.87 10.11 -1.51
N ASN A 87 5.28 11.28 -1.42
CA ASN A 87 5.16 12.14 -0.22
C ASN A 87 6.51 12.33 0.50
N LEU A 88 7.57 12.50 -0.26
CA LEU A 88 8.91 12.75 0.25
C LEU A 88 9.14 14.24 0.47
N VAL A 89 9.93 14.57 1.47
CA VAL A 89 10.37 15.95 1.72
C VAL A 89 11.56 16.23 0.79
N SER A 90 11.32 16.97 -0.29
CA SER A 90 12.22 17.13 -1.43
C SER A 90 13.61 17.67 -1.09
N ASN A 91 13.70 18.57 -0.10
CA ASN A 91 14.96 19.20 0.34
C ASN A 91 15.76 18.37 1.37
N LEU A 92 15.19 17.24 1.85
CA LEU A 92 15.88 16.33 2.76
C LEU A 92 16.66 15.25 1.99
N SER A 93 17.66 14.67 2.65
CA SER A 93 18.37 13.48 2.14
C SER A 93 17.47 12.24 2.15
N SER A 94 17.86 11.19 1.40
CA SER A 94 17.20 9.87 1.43
C SER A 94 17.16 9.34 2.86
N LEU A 95 18.27 9.37 3.59
CA LEU A 95 18.35 8.95 4.98
C LEU A 95 17.34 9.67 5.87
N ASN A 96 17.26 10.99 5.78
CA ASN A 96 16.35 11.77 6.60
C ASN A 96 14.89 11.51 6.21
N ASN A 97 14.58 11.32 4.92
CA ASN A 97 13.25 10.93 4.49
C ASN A 97 12.85 9.55 5.07
N VAL A 98 13.73 8.57 5.05
CA VAL A 98 13.47 7.25 5.66
C VAL A 98 13.24 7.39 7.16
N LEU A 99 14.04 8.19 7.86
CA LEU A 99 13.91 8.45 9.30
C LEU A 99 12.56 9.10 9.68
N THR A 100 11.91 9.85 8.76
CA THR A 100 10.56 10.38 9.03
C THR A 100 9.52 9.29 9.28
N GLY A 101 9.75 8.07 8.79
CA GLY A 101 8.90 6.92 9.08
C GLY A 101 8.84 6.54 10.56
N LEU A 102 9.77 7.02 11.40
CA LEU A 102 9.81 6.77 12.85
C LEU A 102 9.17 7.88 13.70
N LEU A 103 8.65 8.96 13.10
CA LEU A 103 8.23 10.16 13.85
C LEU A 103 7.09 9.89 14.85
N ASP A 104 6.17 8.99 14.54
CA ASP A 104 5.06 8.62 15.43
C ASP A 104 5.48 7.77 16.65
N SER A 105 6.66 7.18 16.60
CA SER A 105 7.24 6.37 17.68
C SER A 105 8.34 7.11 18.47
N SER A 106 8.68 8.32 18.05
CA SER A 106 9.76 9.13 18.63
C SER A 106 9.20 10.21 19.56
N ASN A 107 10.02 10.68 20.52
CA ASN A 107 9.67 11.84 21.35
C ASN A 107 9.47 13.07 20.44
N THR A 108 8.31 13.73 20.55
CA THR A 108 7.87 14.80 19.64
C THR A 108 8.90 15.94 19.53
N ILE A 109 9.57 16.30 20.64
CA ILE A 109 10.58 17.39 20.66
C ILE A 109 11.85 16.96 19.90
N MET A 110 12.34 15.74 20.11
CA MET A 110 13.53 15.24 19.40
C MET A 110 13.24 15.04 17.90
N SER A 111 12.01 14.64 17.56
CA SER A 111 11.57 14.51 16.18
C SER A 111 11.54 15.85 15.44
N MET A 112 11.06 16.93 16.08
CA MET A 112 11.07 18.28 15.51
C MET A 112 12.48 18.81 15.22
N LEU A 113 13.47 18.37 15.99
CA LEU A 113 14.88 18.75 15.82
C LEU A 113 15.67 17.78 14.93
N TYR A 114 15.02 16.78 14.33
CA TYR A 114 15.67 15.70 13.54
C TYR A 114 16.82 15.00 14.31
N LEU A 115 16.70 14.91 15.66
CA LEU A 115 17.67 14.25 16.51
C LEU A 115 17.37 12.76 16.62
N PHE A 116 17.83 12.01 15.64
CA PHE A 116 17.70 10.55 15.61
C PHE A 116 18.91 9.86 16.26
N THR A 117 18.68 8.77 16.98
CA THR A 117 19.74 7.98 17.60
C THR A 117 20.64 7.28 16.56
N LYS A 118 21.81 6.80 17.00
CA LYS A 118 22.70 6.01 16.12
C LYS A 118 22.02 4.73 15.61
N GLU A 119 21.22 4.10 16.45
CA GLU A 119 20.46 2.89 16.15
C GLU A 119 19.41 3.15 15.06
N GLN A 120 18.65 4.24 15.20
CA GLN A 120 17.66 4.67 14.20
C GLN A 120 18.32 4.99 12.84
N LYS A 121 19.46 5.68 12.85
CA LYS A 121 20.24 5.94 11.63
C LYS A 121 20.76 4.65 10.99
N LYS A 122 21.25 3.70 11.78
CA LYS A 122 21.68 2.38 11.29
C LYS A 122 20.52 1.62 10.67
N GLN A 123 19.35 1.62 11.32
CA GLN A 123 18.11 1.00 10.80
C GLN A 123 17.69 1.63 9.46
N ALA A 124 17.72 2.96 9.35
CA ALA A 124 17.40 3.65 8.11
C ALA A 124 18.41 3.34 6.97
N LEU A 125 19.71 3.24 7.28
CA LEU A 125 20.72 2.83 6.31
C LEU A 125 20.49 1.39 5.85
N SER A 126 20.12 0.47 6.74
CA SER A 126 19.77 -0.91 6.37
C SER A 126 18.53 -0.96 5.46
N CYS A 127 17.51 -0.13 5.71
CA CYS A 127 16.36 -0.02 4.79
C CYS A 127 16.76 0.52 3.42
N LEU A 128 17.68 1.52 3.37
CA LEU A 128 18.22 2.03 2.10
C LEU A 128 19.05 0.99 1.36
N GLU A 129 19.81 0.17 2.06
CA GLU A 129 20.54 -0.97 1.48
C GLU A 129 19.58 -2.00 0.88
N MET A 130 18.51 -2.35 1.61
CA MET A 130 17.48 -3.29 1.15
C MET A 130 16.80 -2.83 -0.15
N VAL A 131 16.62 -1.53 -0.34
CA VAL A 131 16.07 -0.98 -1.60
C VAL A 131 17.15 -0.62 -2.64
N GLY A 132 18.44 -0.92 -2.38
CA GLY A 132 19.56 -0.68 -3.29
C GLY A 132 19.94 0.78 -3.47
N LEU A 133 19.83 1.60 -2.40
CA LEU A 133 20.14 3.03 -2.41
C LEU A 133 21.09 3.48 -1.29
N LEU A 134 21.91 2.57 -0.77
CA LEU A 134 22.85 2.91 0.30
C LEU A 134 23.84 4.01 -0.14
N ASP A 135 24.32 3.96 -1.39
CA ASP A 135 25.22 4.95 -1.99
C ASP A 135 24.57 6.35 -2.15
N LYS A 136 23.24 6.42 -2.10
CA LYS A 136 22.44 7.65 -2.19
C LYS A 136 21.88 8.11 -0.83
N ALA A 137 22.30 7.48 0.29
CA ALA A 137 21.77 7.79 1.61
C ALA A 137 21.80 9.29 1.97
N TYR A 138 22.88 9.97 1.59
CA TYR A 138 23.06 11.39 1.90
C TYR A 138 22.69 12.33 0.74
N SER A 139 22.23 11.79 -0.39
CA SER A 139 21.75 12.58 -1.52
C SER A 139 20.38 13.16 -1.22
N ARG A 140 20.13 14.41 -1.62
CA ARG A 140 18.80 15.01 -1.56
C ARG A 140 17.84 14.32 -2.51
N VAL A 141 16.60 14.16 -2.07
CA VAL A 141 15.59 13.40 -2.82
C VAL A 141 15.19 14.08 -4.13
N ASP A 142 15.20 15.43 -4.17
CA ASP A 142 14.92 16.20 -5.39
C ASP A 142 15.94 15.98 -6.53
N LYS A 143 17.09 15.36 -6.23
CA LYS A 143 18.12 15.01 -7.22
C LYS A 143 18.08 13.55 -7.66
N LEU A 144 17.11 12.79 -7.17
CA LEU A 144 16.91 11.39 -7.50
C LEU A 144 15.93 11.22 -8.67
N SER A 145 16.10 10.15 -9.45
CA SER A 145 15.09 9.75 -10.45
C SER A 145 13.79 9.31 -9.77
N GLY A 146 12.66 9.31 -10.49
CA GLY A 146 11.37 8.87 -9.97
C GLY A 146 11.41 7.47 -9.36
N GLY A 147 12.07 6.50 -10.01
CA GLY A 147 12.24 5.16 -9.46
C GLY A 147 13.13 5.10 -8.21
N GLN A 148 14.12 6.00 -8.09
CA GLN A 148 14.91 6.13 -6.86
C GLN A 148 14.08 6.78 -5.74
N GLN A 149 13.28 7.79 -6.05
CA GLN A 149 12.35 8.39 -5.08
C GLN A 149 11.34 7.36 -4.57
N GLN A 150 10.78 6.54 -5.46
CA GLN A 150 9.89 5.44 -5.08
C GLN A 150 10.58 4.48 -4.11
N ARG A 151 11.81 4.08 -4.37
CA ARG A 151 12.58 3.22 -3.48
C ARG A 151 12.80 3.85 -2.09
N VAL A 152 13.03 5.17 -2.01
CA VAL A 152 13.10 5.89 -0.73
C VAL A 152 11.74 5.86 -0.01
N GLY A 153 10.62 6.02 -0.73
CA GLY A 153 9.26 5.88 -0.19
C GLY A 153 9.01 4.51 0.43
N ILE A 154 9.40 3.43 -0.29
CA ILE A 154 9.33 2.06 0.20
C ILE A 154 10.21 1.88 1.46
N ALA A 155 11.47 2.34 1.43
CA ALA A 155 12.37 2.26 2.60
C ALA A 155 11.78 2.95 3.83
N ARG A 156 11.15 4.13 3.65
CA ARG A 156 10.44 4.84 4.71
C ARG A 156 9.24 4.07 5.23
N ALA A 157 8.49 3.40 4.35
CA ALA A 157 7.33 2.63 4.74
C ALA A 157 7.70 1.39 5.58
N ILE A 158 8.86 0.77 5.31
CA ILE A 158 9.29 -0.46 5.99
C ILE A 158 10.18 -0.24 7.22
N ILE A 159 10.61 1.00 7.52
CA ILE A 159 11.58 1.26 8.60
C ILE A 159 11.12 0.78 9.99
N LYS A 160 9.80 0.73 10.23
CA LYS A 160 9.24 0.23 11.49
C LYS A 160 9.16 -1.29 11.58
N ASN A 161 9.64 -2.03 10.59
CA ASN A 161 9.40 -3.45 10.43
C ASN A 161 7.89 -3.79 10.52
N PRO A 162 7.05 -3.20 9.66
CA PRO A 162 5.61 -3.40 9.71
C PRO A 162 5.24 -4.85 9.36
N THR A 163 4.07 -5.30 9.83
CA THR A 163 3.47 -6.58 9.41
C THR A 163 2.64 -6.42 8.14
N LEU A 164 2.18 -5.20 7.85
CA LEU A 164 1.38 -4.84 6.68
C LEU A 164 1.99 -3.66 5.93
N LEU A 165 2.13 -3.78 4.62
CA LEU A 165 2.42 -2.67 3.71
C LEU A 165 1.20 -2.39 2.84
N LEU A 166 0.75 -1.15 2.83
CA LEU A 166 -0.27 -0.63 1.93
C LEU A 166 0.43 0.19 0.85
N ALA A 167 0.38 -0.23 -0.40
CA ALA A 167 1.02 0.45 -1.52
C ALA A 167 -0.05 0.99 -2.48
N ASP A 168 -0.19 2.32 -2.52
CA ASP A 168 -1.21 3.00 -3.33
C ASP A 168 -0.59 3.41 -4.67
N GLU A 169 -0.73 2.56 -5.69
CA GLU A 169 -0.22 2.76 -7.05
C GLU A 169 1.31 3.03 -7.11
N PRO A 170 2.14 2.14 -6.57
CA PRO A 170 3.59 2.40 -6.39
C PRO A 170 4.38 2.54 -7.70
N VAL A 171 3.75 2.31 -8.85
CA VAL A 171 4.39 2.32 -10.18
C VAL A 171 3.65 3.19 -11.21
N ALA A 172 2.64 3.99 -10.80
CA ALA A 172 1.75 4.70 -11.73
C ALA A 172 2.48 5.71 -12.64
N SER A 173 3.56 6.33 -12.17
CA SER A 173 4.29 7.38 -12.89
C SER A 173 5.66 6.92 -13.42
N LEU A 174 5.90 5.60 -13.46
CA LEU A 174 7.19 5.02 -13.83
C LEU A 174 7.11 4.31 -15.18
N ASP A 175 8.24 4.26 -15.89
CA ASP A 175 8.31 3.48 -17.11
C ASP A 175 8.19 1.96 -16.82
N PRO A 176 7.81 1.13 -17.82
CA PRO A 176 7.53 -0.29 -17.59
C PRO A 176 8.68 -1.08 -16.98
N LYS A 177 9.93 -0.76 -17.34
CA LYS A 177 11.12 -1.46 -16.84
C LYS A 177 11.38 -1.13 -15.38
N ILE A 178 11.22 0.14 -15.00
CA ILE A 178 11.36 0.59 -13.62
C ILE A 178 10.19 0.03 -12.79
N SER A 179 8.96 0.03 -13.32
CA SER A 179 7.79 -0.55 -12.70
C SER A 179 7.99 -2.02 -12.35
N ASP A 180 8.48 -2.82 -13.27
CA ASP A 180 8.83 -4.23 -13.04
C ASP A 180 9.88 -4.39 -11.93
N SER A 181 10.91 -3.53 -11.94
CA SER A 181 11.96 -3.51 -10.92
C SER A 181 11.44 -3.16 -9.52
N ILE A 182 10.50 -2.22 -9.41
CA ILE A 182 9.86 -1.84 -8.13
C ILE A 182 8.96 -2.97 -7.62
N MET A 183 8.16 -3.58 -8.49
CA MET A 183 7.31 -4.70 -8.07
C MET A 183 8.13 -5.91 -7.64
N ASN A 184 9.22 -6.23 -8.36
CA ASN A 184 10.16 -7.27 -7.95
C ASN A 184 10.83 -6.96 -6.60
N LEU A 185 11.17 -5.69 -6.34
CA LEU A 185 11.70 -5.26 -5.05
C LEU A 185 10.69 -5.50 -3.92
N LEU A 186 9.42 -5.10 -4.08
CA LEU A 186 8.35 -5.33 -3.10
C LEU A 186 8.13 -6.83 -2.85
N TRP A 187 8.13 -7.64 -3.91
CA TRP A 187 8.01 -9.10 -3.82
C TRP A 187 9.14 -9.72 -3.00
N ASN A 188 10.38 -9.29 -3.23
CA ASN A 188 11.55 -9.78 -2.50
C ASN A 188 11.54 -9.32 -1.03
N ILE A 189 11.23 -8.05 -0.76
CA ILE A 189 11.12 -7.53 0.62
C ILE A 189 10.06 -8.32 1.39
N ARG A 190 8.88 -8.56 0.81
CA ARG A 190 7.82 -9.37 1.42
C ARG A 190 8.37 -10.72 1.89
N SER A 191 9.13 -11.41 1.04
CA SER A 191 9.69 -12.73 1.35
C SER A 191 10.79 -12.67 2.41
N GLN A 192 11.60 -11.60 2.42
CA GLN A 192 12.73 -11.45 3.35
C GLN A 192 12.32 -11.15 4.79
N ILE A 193 11.26 -10.35 4.97
CA ILE A 193 10.83 -9.89 6.30
C ILE A 193 9.44 -10.40 6.72
N GLY A 194 8.82 -11.31 5.94
CA GLY A 194 7.50 -11.86 6.26
C GLY A 194 6.36 -10.85 6.15
N LEU A 195 6.49 -9.85 5.27
CA LEU A 195 5.57 -8.73 5.12
C LEU A 195 4.28 -9.17 4.41
N THR A 196 3.12 -8.72 4.86
CA THR A 196 1.87 -8.78 4.08
C THR A 196 1.77 -7.53 3.24
N VAL A 197 1.39 -7.64 1.98
CA VAL A 197 1.28 -6.50 1.06
C VAL A 197 -0.12 -6.41 0.49
N ILE A 198 -0.72 -5.22 0.54
CA ILE A 198 -1.92 -4.88 -0.23
C ILE A 198 -1.55 -3.74 -1.17
N CYS A 199 -1.59 -3.99 -2.47
CA CYS A 199 -1.09 -3.10 -3.50
C CYS A 199 -2.18 -2.75 -4.50
N ASN A 200 -2.47 -1.47 -4.70
CA ASN A 200 -3.31 -1.01 -5.80
C ASN A 200 -2.49 -0.94 -7.08
N LEU A 201 -2.98 -1.54 -8.16
CA LEU A 201 -2.37 -1.45 -9.48
C LEU A 201 -3.42 -1.16 -10.56
N HIS A 202 -2.95 -0.65 -11.71
CA HIS A 202 -3.70 -0.58 -12.96
C HIS A 202 -3.16 -1.57 -14.00
N GLN A 203 -1.92 -2.03 -13.86
CA GLN A 203 -1.21 -2.87 -14.82
C GLN A 203 -1.48 -4.34 -14.49
N VAL A 204 -2.25 -4.99 -15.35
CA VAL A 204 -2.67 -6.39 -15.21
C VAL A 204 -1.47 -7.34 -15.22
N ASP A 205 -0.52 -7.12 -16.13
CA ASP A 205 0.66 -7.97 -16.29
C ASP A 205 1.49 -8.02 -15.01
N LEU A 206 1.67 -6.85 -14.35
CA LEU A 206 2.38 -6.79 -13.06
C LEU A 206 1.59 -7.45 -11.93
N ALA A 207 0.25 -7.33 -11.95
CA ALA A 207 -0.60 -7.99 -10.97
C ALA A 207 -0.49 -9.51 -11.09
N LEU A 208 -0.59 -10.06 -12.31
CA LEU A 208 -0.44 -11.49 -12.57
C LEU A 208 0.96 -12.02 -12.21
N LYS A 209 1.99 -11.21 -12.39
CA LYS A 209 3.39 -11.60 -12.13
C LYS A 209 3.76 -11.54 -10.65
N TYR A 210 3.24 -10.56 -9.90
CA TYR A 210 3.70 -10.21 -8.56
C TYR A 210 2.60 -10.25 -7.49
N SER A 211 1.63 -11.16 -7.60
CA SER A 211 0.66 -11.35 -6.53
C SER A 211 0.34 -12.82 -6.28
N ASP A 212 -0.06 -13.13 -5.05
CA ASP A 212 -0.62 -14.43 -4.70
C ASP A 212 -2.13 -14.46 -5.00
N ARG A 213 -2.80 -13.27 -4.90
CA ARG A 213 -4.23 -13.12 -5.01
C ARG A 213 -4.59 -11.77 -5.63
N ILE A 214 -5.61 -11.78 -6.46
CA ILE A 214 -6.10 -10.59 -7.16
C ILE A 214 -7.53 -10.33 -6.72
N ILE A 215 -7.79 -9.06 -6.40
CA ILE A 215 -9.11 -8.54 -6.06
C ILE A 215 -9.49 -7.52 -7.12
N GLY A 216 -10.60 -7.73 -7.79
CA GLY A 216 -11.20 -6.77 -8.71
C GLY A 216 -12.16 -5.84 -7.97
N LEU A 217 -11.94 -4.53 -8.05
CA LEU A 217 -12.84 -3.51 -7.50
C LEU A 217 -13.49 -2.70 -8.62
N SER A 218 -14.81 -2.69 -8.67
CA SER A 218 -15.59 -1.92 -9.64
C SER A 218 -16.78 -1.24 -8.97
N GLY A 219 -16.96 0.08 -9.20
CA GLY A 219 -18.04 0.86 -8.61
C GLY A 219 -18.13 0.74 -7.08
N GLY A 220 -17.01 0.65 -6.38
CA GLY A 220 -16.95 0.51 -4.92
C GLY A 220 -17.32 -0.88 -4.38
N ARG A 221 -17.39 -1.90 -5.24
CA ARG A 221 -17.71 -3.30 -4.87
C ARG A 221 -16.61 -4.24 -5.29
N VAL A 222 -16.39 -5.30 -4.52
CA VAL A 222 -15.55 -6.42 -4.93
C VAL A 222 -16.33 -7.23 -5.97
N VAL A 223 -15.77 -7.35 -7.17
CA VAL A 223 -16.35 -8.11 -8.29
C VAL A 223 -15.54 -9.33 -8.67
N LEU A 224 -14.30 -9.42 -8.18
CA LEU A 224 -13.43 -10.58 -8.30
C LEU A 224 -12.63 -10.74 -7.02
N ASP A 225 -12.45 -11.97 -6.57
CA ASP A 225 -11.57 -12.34 -5.47
C ASP A 225 -11.08 -13.77 -5.73
N ALA A 226 -9.85 -13.90 -6.26
CA ALA A 226 -9.32 -15.18 -6.70
C ALA A 226 -7.80 -15.26 -6.52
N LYS A 227 -7.26 -16.47 -6.36
CA LYS A 227 -5.81 -16.70 -6.41
C LYS A 227 -5.29 -16.37 -7.80
N THR A 228 -4.15 -15.71 -7.89
CA THR A 228 -3.57 -15.25 -9.17
C THR A 228 -3.43 -16.38 -10.20
N LYS A 229 -3.05 -17.58 -9.76
CA LYS A 229 -2.92 -18.75 -10.64
C LYS A 229 -4.24 -19.24 -11.27
N ASP A 230 -5.38 -18.85 -10.71
CA ASP A 230 -6.71 -19.30 -11.13
C ASP A 230 -7.40 -18.23 -12.01
N VAL A 231 -6.72 -17.11 -12.28
CA VAL A 231 -7.25 -15.97 -13.04
C VAL A 231 -6.49 -15.84 -14.35
N ASP A 232 -7.19 -15.82 -15.47
CA ASP A 232 -6.60 -15.48 -16.76
C ASP A 232 -6.66 -13.97 -17.05
N GLU A 233 -5.85 -13.54 -18.00
CA GLU A 233 -5.71 -12.12 -18.35
C GLU A 233 -6.99 -11.55 -18.98
N GLU A 234 -7.71 -12.35 -19.77
CA GLU A 234 -8.96 -11.93 -20.41
C GLU A 234 -10.06 -11.69 -19.37
N TYR A 235 -10.11 -12.51 -18.33
CA TYR A 235 -11.06 -12.38 -17.23
C TYR A 235 -10.85 -11.06 -16.45
N ILE A 236 -9.59 -10.69 -16.22
CA ILE A 236 -9.25 -9.42 -15.55
C ILE A 236 -9.61 -8.23 -16.43
N ARG A 237 -9.34 -8.28 -17.73
CA ARG A 237 -9.68 -7.18 -18.66
C ARG A 237 -11.17 -6.87 -18.62
N LYS A 238 -12.05 -7.86 -18.45
CA LYS A 238 -13.51 -7.64 -18.29
C LYS A 238 -13.88 -6.80 -17.07
N ILE A 239 -13.04 -6.73 -16.02
CA ILE A 239 -13.25 -5.83 -14.87
C ILE A 239 -13.18 -4.36 -15.32
N TYR A 240 -12.30 -4.05 -16.26
CA TYR A 240 -12.14 -2.68 -16.79
C TYR A 240 -13.24 -2.34 -17.82
N ASP A 241 -13.68 -3.30 -18.63
CA ASP A 241 -14.74 -3.13 -19.63
C ASP A 241 -16.14 -3.09 -18.98
N GLY A 242 -16.32 -3.67 -17.81
CA GLY A 242 -17.58 -3.74 -17.05
C GLY A 242 -18.13 -2.37 -16.58
N HIS A 243 -17.42 -1.26 -16.78
CA HIS A 243 -17.96 0.09 -16.60
C HIS A 243 -19.03 0.47 -17.65
N SER A 244 -19.18 -0.33 -18.72
CA SER A 244 -20.16 -0.09 -19.79
C SER A 244 -21.41 -0.99 -19.68
N ASN A 245 -21.39 -2.12 -18.98
CA ASN A 245 -22.56 -3.01 -18.85
C ASN A 245 -22.50 -3.81 -17.54
N GLY A 246 -23.39 -3.51 -16.61
CA GLY A 246 -23.49 -4.15 -15.28
C GLY A 246 -23.73 -5.66 -15.30
N LEU A 247 -22.70 -6.44 -15.55
CA LEU A 247 -22.72 -7.90 -15.44
C LEU A 247 -21.98 -8.31 -14.15
N PHE A 248 -22.75 -8.67 -13.13
CA PHE A 248 -22.26 -9.28 -11.91
C PHE A 248 -22.03 -10.77 -12.14
N PHE A 249 -20.85 -11.28 -11.85
CA PHE A 249 -20.59 -12.71 -11.82
C PHE A 249 -20.69 -13.19 -10.37
N ASN A 250 -21.71 -14.02 -10.09
CA ASN A 250 -21.76 -14.85 -8.90
C ASN A 250 -20.90 -16.08 -9.16
N THR A 251 -19.80 -16.22 -8.45
CA THR A 251 -19.12 -17.52 -8.31
C THR A 251 -19.68 -18.19 -7.05
N ASN A 252 -20.43 -19.26 -7.25
CA ASN A 252 -20.81 -20.24 -6.21
C ASN A 252 -19.59 -20.95 -5.65
#